data_b927d02a7747ea9dd0f54f20060eb821
#
_entry.id   b927d02a7747ea9dd0f54f20060eb821
#
_cell.length_a   1.000
_cell.length_b   1.000
_cell.length_c   1.000
_cell.angle_alpha   90.00
_cell.angle_beta   90.00
_cell.angle_gamma   90.00
#
_symmetry.space_group_name_H-M   'P 1'
#
loop_
_entity.id
_entity.type
_entity.pdbx_description
1 polymer ?
#
loop_
_entity_poly.entity_id
_entity_poly.type
_entity_poly.pdbx_seq_one_letter_code
_entity_poly.pdbx_strand_id
1 'polypeptide(L)'
;ELPNADMHWVVEPGEFTLMIGASSTDIRLNGTLTVSGYGDNVISKNTKDDSPISASTNQGTVNHVIDNDLSTFWEGNKGDYITFALENEAKINSISITFNRENKVSTDFEIQLSSGGGQFLTVYSGTIDTYSQPLTFNFKETIASDLRIVLGSDRVGIAEVKLPQLR
;
A
#
# COMPACT_ATOMS: atom_id res chain seq x y z
N GLU A 1 15.92 26.27 -0.79
CA GLU A 1 14.57 26.20 -1.40
C GLU A 1 14.48 27.24 -2.50
N LEU A 2 14.06 26.84 -3.67
CA LEU A 2 13.82 27.72 -4.81
C LEU A 2 12.35 27.63 -5.22
N PRO A 3 11.70 28.76 -5.61
CA PRO A 3 10.35 28.70 -6.12
C PRO A 3 10.34 28.03 -7.52
N ASN A 4 9.37 27.15 -7.75
CA ASN A 4 9.11 26.63 -9.08
C ASN A 4 8.37 27.66 -9.96
N ALA A 5 8.07 27.30 -11.23
CA ALA A 5 7.37 28.18 -12.17
C ALA A 5 5.99 28.68 -11.67
N ASP A 6 5.39 28.01 -10.69
CA ASP A 6 4.09 28.34 -10.09
C ASP A 6 4.24 29.08 -8.73
N MET A 7 5.44 29.56 -8.40
CA MET A 7 5.75 30.31 -7.17
C MET A 7 5.58 29.50 -5.85
N HIS A 8 5.59 28.17 -5.94
CA HIS A 8 5.64 27.30 -4.76
C HIS A 8 7.08 26.98 -4.35
N TRP A 9 7.33 26.97 -3.04
CA TRP A 9 8.61 26.54 -2.50
C TRP A 9 8.75 25.03 -2.65
N VAL A 10 9.74 24.57 -3.38
CA VAL A 10 10.04 23.16 -3.58
C VAL A 10 11.45 22.84 -3.11
N VAL A 11 11.64 21.68 -2.56
CA VAL A 11 12.96 21.11 -2.29
C VAL A 11 13.29 20.23 -3.49
N GLU A 12 14.28 20.62 -4.27
CA GLU A 12 14.71 19.84 -5.43
C GLU A 12 15.31 18.51 -4.95
N PRO A 13 14.95 17.39 -5.60
CA PRO A 13 15.60 16.13 -5.32
C PRO A 13 17.06 16.17 -5.76
N GLY A 14 17.92 15.54 -4.97
CA GLY A 14 19.32 15.48 -5.31
C GLY A 14 20.19 15.03 -4.15
N GLU A 15 21.43 14.83 -4.45
CA GLU A 15 22.46 14.49 -3.48
C GLU A 15 23.18 15.77 -3.03
N PHE A 16 23.16 16.04 -1.74
CA PHE A 16 23.77 17.21 -1.12
C PHE A 16 24.94 16.78 -0.23
N THR A 17 26.10 17.40 -0.42
CA THR A 17 27.22 17.20 0.50
C THR A 17 27.07 18.14 1.70
N LEU A 18 26.93 17.57 2.88
CA LEU A 18 26.96 18.30 4.15
C LEU A 18 28.40 18.39 4.62
N MET A 19 28.86 19.63 4.85
CA MET A 19 30.20 19.87 5.38
C MET A 19 30.06 20.64 6.72
N ILE A 20 30.62 20.09 7.77
CA ILE A 20 30.65 20.70 9.10
C ILE A 20 32.08 21.06 9.45
N GLY A 21 32.35 22.33 9.71
CA GLY A 21 33.65 22.81 10.03
C GLY A 21 33.64 24.12 10.79
N ALA A 22 34.80 24.57 11.27
CA ALA A 22 34.95 25.84 11.94
C ALA A 22 34.97 27.04 10.96
N SER A 23 35.29 26.76 9.67
CA SER A 23 35.22 27.73 8.58
C SER A 23 35.09 26.98 7.25
N SER A 24 34.90 27.69 6.14
CA SER A 24 34.82 27.09 4.79
C SER A 24 36.14 26.39 4.35
N THR A 25 37.24 26.67 5.04
CA THR A 25 38.55 26.03 4.81
C THR A 25 38.97 25.06 5.91
N ASP A 26 38.22 24.95 6.98
CA ASP A 26 38.44 23.99 8.09
C ASP A 26 37.22 23.08 8.22
N ILE A 27 37.05 22.15 7.26
CA ILE A 27 35.99 21.16 7.24
C ILE A 27 36.44 19.95 8.06
N ARG A 28 35.67 19.58 9.07
CA ARG A 28 35.99 18.51 10.03
C ARG A 28 35.15 17.24 9.84
N LEU A 29 33.97 17.39 9.27
CA LEU A 29 33.04 16.28 8.99
C LEU A 29 32.40 16.51 7.62
N ASN A 30 32.33 15.45 6.85
CA ASN A 30 31.59 15.38 5.60
C ASN A 30 30.51 14.29 5.69
N GLY A 31 29.33 14.56 5.16
CA GLY A 31 28.26 13.60 5.04
C GLY A 31 27.47 13.86 3.76
N THR A 32 26.80 12.86 3.28
CA THR A 32 25.89 12.97 2.13
C THR A 32 24.47 12.92 2.60
N LEU A 33 23.63 13.85 2.14
CA LEU A 33 22.19 13.87 2.31
C LEU A 33 21.56 13.68 0.94
N THR A 34 20.80 12.62 0.77
CA THR A 34 19.97 12.42 -0.41
C THR A 34 18.58 12.93 -0.13
N VAL A 35 18.13 13.92 -0.90
CA VAL A 35 16.75 14.43 -0.84
C VAL A 35 15.97 13.75 -1.95
N SER A 36 14.97 12.98 -1.56
CA SER A 36 13.96 12.43 -2.49
C SER A 36 12.88 13.48 -2.69
N GLY A 37 12.50 13.78 -3.92
CA GLY A 37 11.48 14.78 -4.22
C GLY A 37 10.13 14.41 -3.64
N TYR A 38 9.45 15.39 -3.05
CA TYR A 38 8.06 15.24 -2.65
C TYR A 38 7.19 15.57 -3.87
N GLY A 39 6.58 14.56 -4.47
CA GLY A 39 5.52 14.79 -5.46
C GLY A 39 5.78 14.37 -6.90
N ASP A 40 6.97 13.91 -7.28
CA ASP A 40 7.15 13.24 -8.56
C ASP A 40 7.84 11.90 -8.32
N ASN A 41 7.18 10.83 -8.80
CA ASN A 41 7.70 9.48 -8.81
C ASN A 41 9.16 9.47 -9.31
N VAL A 42 10.11 9.52 -8.38
CA VAL A 42 11.45 9.07 -8.71
C VAL A 42 11.37 7.58 -8.90
N ILE A 43 11.06 7.20 -10.13
CA ILE A 43 11.19 5.83 -10.59
C ILE A 43 12.66 5.48 -10.44
N SER A 44 13.04 4.97 -9.30
CA SER A 44 14.22 4.14 -9.22
C SER A 44 13.96 2.98 -10.17
N LYS A 45 14.69 2.94 -11.28
CA LYS A 45 14.62 1.86 -12.27
C LYS A 45 15.18 0.57 -11.68
N ASN A 46 14.49 0.03 -10.72
CA ASN A 46 14.46 -1.39 -10.43
C ASN A 46 13.06 -1.86 -10.80
N THR A 47 12.98 -2.65 -11.82
CA THR A 47 11.84 -3.25 -12.49
C THR A 47 10.97 -4.10 -11.56
N LYS A 48 10.42 -3.49 -10.55
CA LYS A 48 9.26 -3.93 -9.80
C LYS A 48 8.37 -2.70 -9.70
N ASP A 49 7.15 -2.84 -10.12
CA ASP A 49 6.10 -1.84 -10.00
C ASP A 49 6.08 -1.34 -8.54
N ASP A 50 6.60 -0.13 -8.27
CA ASP A 50 6.74 0.44 -6.93
C ASP A 50 5.40 0.94 -6.37
N SER A 51 4.29 0.46 -6.93
CA SER A 51 2.98 0.68 -6.35
C SER A 51 2.92 -0.06 -5.01
N PRO A 52 2.55 0.60 -3.90
CA PRO A 52 2.35 -0.08 -2.62
C PRO A 52 1.22 -1.12 -2.70
N ILE A 53 0.46 -1.12 -3.79
CA ILE A 53 -0.63 -2.05 -4.05
C ILE A 53 -0.45 -2.70 -5.42
N SER A 54 -0.55 -4.01 -5.44
CA SER A 54 -0.55 -4.80 -6.68
C SER A 54 -1.70 -5.80 -6.68
N ALA A 55 -2.16 -6.19 -7.87
CA ALA A 55 -3.22 -7.18 -8.04
C ALA A 55 -2.82 -8.24 -9.06
N SER A 56 -3.37 -9.44 -8.91
CA SER A 56 -3.18 -10.55 -9.87
C SER A 56 -3.86 -10.27 -11.21
N THR A 57 -4.93 -9.48 -11.18
CA THR A 57 -5.72 -9.07 -12.35
C THR A 57 -6.19 -7.63 -12.18
N ASN A 58 -6.63 -6.98 -13.28
CA ASN A 58 -7.19 -5.63 -13.27
C ASN A 58 -6.32 -4.59 -12.52
N GLN A 59 -5.01 -4.64 -12.71
CA GLN A 59 -4.04 -3.75 -12.06
C GLN A 59 -4.38 -2.27 -12.24
N GLY A 60 -5.00 -1.86 -13.36
CA GLY A 60 -5.38 -0.47 -13.63
C GLY A 60 -6.45 0.10 -12.69
N THR A 61 -7.21 -0.75 -11.99
CA THR A 61 -8.27 -0.34 -11.05
C THR A 61 -7.90 -0.63 -9.59
N VAL A 62 -6.70 -1.15 -9.32
CA VAL A 62 -6.33 -1.56 -7.96
C VAL A 62 -6.31 -0.40 -6.96
N ASN A 63 -6.02 0.81 -7.40
CA ASN A 63 -6.01 1.99 -6.52
C ASN A 63 -7.41 2.42 -6.05
N HIS A 64 -8.47 1.91 -6.66
CA HIS A 64 -9.84 2.15 -6.19
C HIS A 64 -10.08 1.61 -4.78
N VAL A 65 -9.28 0.63 -4.33
CA VAL A 65 -9.46 0.05 -2.98
C VAL A 65 -8.96 0.94 -1.84
N ILE A 66 -8.38 2.11 -2.14
CA ILE A 66 -7.87 3.08 -1.16
C ILE A 66 -8.22 4.55 -1.49
N ASP A 67 -9.13 4.78 -2.45
CA ASP A 67 -9.46 6.13 -2.92
C ASP A 67 -10.56 6.84 -2.10
N ASN A 68 -11.12 6.16 -1.09
CA ASN A 68 -12.24 6.59 -0.26
C ASN A 68 -13.55 6.84 -1.05
N ASP A 69 -13.68 6.25 -2.23
CA ASP A 69 -14.90 6.30 -3.05
C ASP A 69 -15.54 4.92 -3.17
N LEU A 70 -16.60 4.68 -2.42
CA LEU A 70 -17.30 3.39 -2.43
C LEU A 70 -18.06 3.09 -3.74
N SER A 71 -18.10 4.03 -4.69
CA SER A 71 -18.67 3.82 -6.03
C SER A 71 -17.68 3.19 -7.00
N THR A 72 -16.39 3.29 -6.71
CA THR A 72 -15.31 2.64 -7.44
C THR A 72 -14.89 1.35 -6.75
N PHE A 73 -14.35 0.40 -7.49
CA PHE A 73 -13.88 -0.87 -6.92
C PHE A 73 -12.91 -1.58 -7.86
N TRP A 74 -12.08 -2.43 -7.29
CA TRP A 74 -11.37 -3.47 -8.02
C TRP A 74 -12.22 -4.74 -8.03
N GLU A 75 -12.28 -5.46 -9.15
CA GLU A 75 -13.02 -6.71 -9.28
C GLU A 75 -12.08 -7.85 -9.68
N GLY A 76 -12.29 -9.02 -9.07
CA GLY A 76 -11.58 -10.26 -9.38
C GLY A 76 -12.47 -11.48 -9.29
N ASN A 77 -11.89 -12.63 -9.67
CA ASN A 77 -12.51 -13.94 -9.62
C ASN A 77 -11.85 -14.83 -8.57
N LYS A 78 -12.39 -16.01 -8.35
CA LYS A 78 -11.82 -16.99 -7.43
C LYS A 78 -10.33 -17.24 -7.74
N GLY A 79 -9.50 -17.07 -6.70
CA GLY A 79 -8.04 -17.19 -6.77
C GLY A 79 -7.32 -15.89 -7.09
N ASP A 80 -8.03 -14.84 -7.54
CA ASP A 80 -7.43 -13.51 -7.69
C ASP A 80 -7.17 -12.87 -6.34
N TYR A 81 -6.19 -11.97 -6.32
CA TYR A 81 -5.75 -11.33 -5.08
C TYR A 81 -5.26 -9.90 -5.29
N ILE A 82 -5.32 -9.13 -4.21
CA ILE A 82 -4.65 -7.84 -4.05
C ILE A 82 -3.58 -7.97 -2.97
N THR A 83 -2.41 -7.39 -3.19
CA THR A 83 -1.31 -7.34 -2.22
C THR A 83 -0.98 -5.89 -1.90
N PHE A 84 -0.88 -5.58 -0.61
CA PHE A 84 -0.45 -4.31 -0.06
C PHE A 84 0.96 -4.49 0.51
N ALA A 85 1.93 -3.74 -0.02
CA ALA A 85 3.24 -3.62 0.59
C ALA A 85 3.16 -2.59 1.72
N LEU A 86 3.60 -2.96 2.90
CA LEU A 86 3.66 -2.08 4.06
C LEU A 86 5.04 -1.41 4.07
N GLU A 87 5.08 -0.08 4.28
CA GLU A 87 6.33 0.69 4.23
C GLU A 87 7.41 0.19 5.21
N ASN A 88 6.97 -0.41 6.31
CA ASN A 88 7.82 -1.06 7.30
C ASN A 88 7.12 -2.30 7.82
N GLU A 89 7.88 -3.23 8.43
CA GLU A 89 7.26 -4.32 9.17
C GLU A 89 6.31 -3.74 10.24
N ALA A 90 5.04 -4.07 10.11
CA ALA A 90 3.99 -3.57 10.99
C ALA A 90 3.34 -4.71 11.78
N LYS A 91 2.91 -4.41 13.00
CA LYS A 91 2.06 -5.29 13.78
C LYS A 91 0.61 -5.11 13.37
N ILE A 92 0.04 -6.13 12.74
CA ILE A 92 -1.33 -6.11 12.24
C ILE A 92 -2.14 -7.16 12.98
N ASN A 93 -3.33 -6.77 13.43
CA ASN A 93 -4.31 -7.66 14.10
C ASN A 93 -5.72 -7.49 13.56
N SER A 94 -5.94 -6.56 12.65
CA SER A 94 -7.24 -6.31 12.05
C SER A 94 -7.12 -5.59 10.71
N ILE A 95 -8.17 -5.71 9.90
CA ILE A 95 -8.33 -4.99 8.62
C ILE A 95 -9.82 -4.69 8.44
N SER A 96 -10.14 -3.56 7.84
CA SER A 96 -11.50 -3.25 7.42
C SER A 96 -11.59 -3.33 5.90
N ILE A 97 -12.57 -4.07 5.38
CA ILE A 97 -12.78 -4.27 3.95
C ILE A 97 -14.23 -3.93 3.62
N THR A 98 -14.45 -3.13 2.59
CA THR A 98 -15.76 -2.92 1.98
C THR A 98 -15.83 -3.70 0.68
N PHE A 99 -16.65 -4.73 0.66
CA PHE A 99 -16.90 -5.54 -0.54
C PHE A 99 -18.02 -4.94 -1.38
N ASN A 100 -17.91 -5.11 -2.69
CA ASN A 100 -18.95 -4.80 -3.66
C ASN A 100 -19.29 -6.05 -4.48
N ARG A 101 -20.58 -6.32 -4.66
CA ARG A 101 -21.05 -7.41 -5.51
C ARG A 101 -22.49 -7.15 -5.99
N GLU A 102 -22.69 -7.15 -7.29
CA GLU A 102 -24.00 -6.85 -7.89
C GLU A 102 -25.09 -7.82 -7.42
N ASN A 103 -24.79 -9.10 -7.30
CA ASN A 103 -25.77 -10.13 -6.99
C ASN A 103 -25.90 -10.48 -5.50
N LYS A 104 -25.14 -9.82 -4.61
CA LYS A 104 -25.14 -10.05 -3.15
C LYS A 104 -25.14 -11.53 -2.73
N VAL A 105 -24.42 -12.36 -3.49
CA VAL A 105 -24.24 -13.78 -3.17
C VAL A 105 -23.08 -13.94 -2.23
N SER A 106 -23.18 -14.87 -1.30
CA SER A 106 -22.12 -15.21 -0.35
C SER A 106 -20.74 -15.27 -0.99
N THR A 107 -19.74 -14.64 -0.38
CA THR A 107 -18.38 -14.51 -0.88
C THR A 107 -17.40 -15.10 0.11
N ASP A 108 -16.62 -16.07 -0.33
CA ASP A 108 -15.48 -16.61 0.41
C ASP A 108 -14.24 -15.77 0.13
N PHE A 109 -13.39 -15.58 1.12
CA PHE A 109 -12.11 -14.89 0.99
C PHE A 109 -11.14 -15.28 2.09
N GLU A 110 -9.87 -14.95 1.87
CA GLU A 110 -8.79 -15.11 2.84
C GLU A 110 -8.01 -13.82 3.01
N ILE A 111 -7.51 -13.58 4.23
CA ILE A 111 -6.49 -12.58 4.53
C ILE A 111 -5.21 -13.33 4.83
N GLN A 112 -4.15 -12.95 4.15
CA GLN A 112 -2.84 -13.55 4.26
C GLN A 112 -1.80 -12.49 4.58
N LEU A 113 -0.82 -12.84 5.41
CA LEU A 113 0.29 -11.98 5.78
C LEU A 113 1.62 -12.62 5.40
N SER A 114 2.61 -11.78 5.06
CA SER A 114 3.99 -12.16 4.83
C SER A 114 4.92 -11.25 5.62
N SER A 115 5.95 -11.81 6.25
CA SER A 115 7.04 -11.06 6.91
C SER A 115 8.28 -10.93 6.02
N GLY A 116 8.12 -11.03 4.71
CA GLY A 116 9.18 -11.05 3.70
C GLY A 116 9.44 -12.45 3.15
N GLY A 117 10.25 -12.50 2.08
CA GLY A 117 10.60 -13.78 1.43
C GLY A 117 9.50 -14.36 0.51
N GLY A 118 8.38 -13.65 0.33
CA GLY A 118 7.34 -14.04 -0.63
C GLY A 118 6.42 -15.18 -0.18
N GLN A 119 6.57 -15.69 1.06
CA GLN A 119 5.65 -16.69 1.61
C GLN A 119 4.50 -16.00 2.37
N PHE A 120 3.27 -16.31 1.97
CA PHE A 120 2.06 -15.81 2.60
C PHE A 120 1.42 -16.89 3.47
N LEU A 121 1.03 -16.51 4.68
CA LEU A 121 0.30 -17.35 5.64
C LEU A 121 -1.11 -16.81 5.83
N THR A 122 -2.11 -17.67 5.72
CA THR A 122 -3.51 -17.31 5.98
C THR A 122 -3.69 -17.03 7.47
N VAL A 123 -4.11 -15.81 7.81
CA VAL A 123 -4.41 -15.38 9.18
C VAL A 123 -5.91 -15.29 9.44
N TYR A 124 -6.71 -15.18 8.39
CA TYR A 124 -8.16 -15.20 8.44
C TYR A 124 -8.73 -15.86 7.18
N SER A 125 -9.77 -16.65 7.36
CA SER A 125 -10.57 -17.24 6.28
C SER A 125 -12.02 -17.16 6.67
N GLY A 126 -12.89 -16.72 5.78
CA GLY A 126 -14.31 -16.55 6.10
C GLY A 126 -15.18 -16.31 4.89
N THR A 127 -16.46 -16.22 5.16
CA THR A 127 -17.51 -15.97 4.18
C THR A 127 -18.29 -14.73 4.60
N ILE A 128 -18.60 -13.85 3.66
CA ILE A 128 -19.44 -12.68 3.87
C ILE A 128 -20.68 -12.73 2.97
N ASP A 129 -21.74 -12.09 3.44
CA ASP A 129 -23.00 -11.87 2.73
C ASP A 129 -23.43 -10.39 2.75
N THR A 130 -22.59 -9.54 3.32
CA THR A 130 -22.85 -8.12 3.55
C THR A 130 -21.93 -7.27 2.65
N TYR A 131 -22.50 -6.32 1.94
CA TYR A 131 -21.84 -5.53 0.91
C TYR A 131 -22.09 -4.03 1.10
N SER A 132 -21.23 -3.22 0.47
CA SER A 132 -21.32 -1.76 0.43
C SER A 132 -21.25 -1.08 1.81
N GLN A 133 -20.68 -1.78 2.79
CA GLN A 133 -20.35 -1.23 4.11
C GLN A 133 -19.05 -1.84 4.63
N PRO A 134 -18.29 -1.12 5.46
CA PRO A 134 -17.03 -1.63 6.01
C PRO A 134 -17.29 -2.77 6.99
N LEU A 135 -16.60 -3.88 6.80
CA LEU A 135 -16.56 -5.04 7.69
C LEU A 135 -15.15 -5.14 8.28
N THR A 136 -15.06 -5.28 9.60
CA THR A 136 -13.77 -5.43 10.29
C THR A 136 -13.50 -6.89 10.62
N PHE A 137 -12.34 -7.38 10.20
CA PHE A 137 -11.87 -8.73 10.43
C PHE A 137 -10.70 -8.70 11.40
N ASN A 138 -10.84 -9.40 12.52
CA ASN A 138 -9.83 -9.48 13.56
C ASN A 138 -9.12 -10.83 13.52
N PHE A 139 -7.82 -10.83 13.72
CA PHE A 139 -6.97 -12.02 13.78
C PHE A 139 -5.84 -11.84 14.80
N LYS A 140 -5.06 -12.88 15.02
CA LYS A 140 -3.92 -12.81 15.95
C LYS A 140 -2.90 -11.78 15.45
N GLU A 141 -2.44 -10.88 16.34
CA GLU A 141 -1.38 -9.91 16.02
C GLU A 141 -0.17 -10.60 15.40
N THR A 142 0.23 -10.15 14.24
CA THR A 142 1.32 -10.71 13.45
C THR A 142 2.15 -9.57 12.87
N ILE A 143 3.47 -9.70 12.89
CA ILE A 143 4.39 -8.78 12.22
C ILE A 143 4.40 -9.14 10.73
N ALA A 144 4.16 -8.16 9.87
CA ALA A 144 4.12 -8.37 8.42
C ALA A 144 4.72 -7.19 7.66
N SER A 145 5.33 -7.49 6.52
CA SER A 145 5.74 -6.54 5.49
C SER A 145 4.73 -6.46 4.34
N ASP A 146 3.93 -7.51 4.17
CA ASP A 146 2.92 -7.57 3.11
C ASP A 146 1.62 -8.16 3.64
N LEU A 147 0.51 -7.61 3.15
CA LEU A 147 -0.83 -8.12 3.36
C LEU A 147 -1.45 -8.48 2.01
N ARG A 148 -2.12 -9.61 1.94
CA ARG A 148 -2.83 -10.06 0.75
C ARG A 148 -4.27 -10.42 1.08
N ILE A 149 -5.19 -10.02 0.21
CA ILE A 149 -6.59 -10.47 0.22
C ILE A 149 -6.78 -11.36 -0.98
N VAL A 150 -7.20 -12.60 -0.76
CA VAL A 150 -7.45 -13.61 -1.81
C VAL A 150 -8.93 -13.86 -1.92
N LEU A 151 -9.48 -13.84 -3.12
CA LEU A 151 -10.90 -14.13 -3.38
C LEU A 151 -11.15 -15.63 -3.49
N GLY A 152 -12.13 -16.12 -2.75
CA GLY A 152 -12.60 -17.51 -2.82
C GLY A 152 -13.82 -17.70 -3.72
N SER A 153 -14.36 -16.62 -4.29
CA SER A 153 -15.55 -16.59 -5.15
C SER A 153 -15.31 -15.75 -6.41
N ASP A 154 -16.10 -15.99 -7.45
CA ASP A 154 -16.03 -15.24 -8.70
C ASP A 154 -16.81 -13.92 -8.63
N ARG A 155 -16.37 -12.93 -9.44
CA ARG A 155 -17.02 -11.63 -9.63
C ARG A 155 -17.24 -10.88 -8.32
N VAL A 156 -16.18 -10.75 -7.54
CA VAL A 156 -16.16 -10.03 -6.27
C VAL A 156 -15.43 -8.72 -6.45
N GLY A 157 -16.07 -7.62 -6.07
CA GLY A 157 -15.47 -6.31 -5.98
C GLY A 157 -14.97 -6.02 -4.57
N ILE A 158 -13.85 -5.30 -4.47
CA ILE A 158 -13.38 -4.66 -3.26
C ILE A 158 -13.38 -3.16 -3.51
N ALA A 159 -14.24 -2.42 -2.78
CA ALA A 159 -14.39 -0.98 -2.94
C ALA A 159 -13.44 -0.20 -2.04
N GLU A 160 -13.16 -0.69 -0.83
CA GLU A 160 -12.29 0.02 0.10
C GLU A 160 -11.60 -0.94 1.06
N VAL A 161 -10.33 -0.67 1.33
CA VAL A 161 -9.53 -1.39 2.32
C VAL A 161 -8.90 -0.37 3.27
N LYS A 162 -9.11 -0.55 4.58
CA LYS A 162 -8.50 0.30 5.62
C LYS A 162 -7.69 -0.57 6.57
N LEU A 163 -6.42 -0.24 6.67
CA LEU A 163 -5.51 -0.80 7.65
C LEU A 163 -5.42 0.14 8.85
N PRO A 164 -5.44 -0.35 10.09
CA PRO A 164 -5.40 0.49 11.29
C PRO A 164 -4.16 1.39 11.37
N GLN A 165 -3.13 1.11 10.60
CA GLN A 165 -1.83 1.77 10.64
C GLN A 165 -1.50 2.59 9.39
N LEU A 166 -2.33 2.56 8.36
CA LEU A 166 -2.26 3.49 7.23
C LEU A 166 -3.04 4.76 7.62
N ARG A 167 -2.37 5.70 8.29
CA ARG A 167 -2.88 7.05 8.57
C ARG A 167 -2.29 8.03 7.61
#